data_a9a6e0d927e57ee2dabd6e4585f70586
#
_entry.id   a9a6e0d927e57ee2dabd6e4585f70586
#
_cell.length_a   1.000
_cell.length_b   1.000
_cell.length_c   1.000
_cell.angle_alpha   90.00
_cell.angle_beta   90.00
_cell.angle_gamma   90.00
#
_symmetry.space_group_name_H-M   'P 1'
#
loop_
_entity.id
_entity.type
_entity.pdbx_description
1 polymer ?
#
loop_
_entity_poly.entity_id
_entity_poly.type
_entity_poly.pdbx_seq_one_letter_code
_entity_poly.pdbx_strand_id
1 'polypeptide(L)'
;MHPPPRITEEEIVRQCKKGSLKHQELLYKQFYGYAMGISLRYSLNRDDALEAVNDAFIKVFNAIGGYNTDKPFKAWLRTILVNTAIDRRRKDLKFQLNVELDNAAPIRSNMGPVDNLNAQDILKLMVELPAIQRTIFNMYEIDGYDHDEIATTLGIPVSSSRVYLSRAKERLRNILRKEAHNHG
;
A
#
# COMPACT_ATOMS: atom_id res chain seq x y z
N MET A 1 31.44 29.44 7.05
CA MET A 1 30.53 29.19 5.93
C MET A 1 29.26 28.56 6.52
N HIS A 2 28.13 29.27 6.53
CA HIS A 2 26.85 28.71 6.94
C HIS A 2 26.37 27.77 5.84
N PRO A 3 25.89 26.55 6.17
CA PRO A 3 25.26 25.69 5.16
C PRO A 3 24.05 26.43 4.56
N PRO A 4 23.79 26.28 3.26
CA PRO A 4 22.63 26.91 2.64
C PRO A 4 21.34 26.47 3.37
N PRO A 5 20.35 27.37 3.52
CA PRO A 5 19.12 27.05 4.20
C PRO A 5 18.47 25.82 3.53
N ARG A 6 18.16 24.78 4.33
CA ARG A 6 17.43 23.60 3.83
C ARG A 6 16.05 24.07 3.38
N ILE A 7 15.74 23.86 2.12
CA ILE A 7 14.41 24.14 1.57
C ILE A 7 13.41 23.23 2.32
N THR A 8 12.36 23.83 2.89
CA THR A 8 11.33 23.08 3.63
C THR A 8 10.41 22.33 2.67
N GLU A 9 9.75 21.27 3.16
CA GLU A 9 8.73 20.51 2.39
C GLU A 9 7.62 21.45 1.89
N GLU A 10 7.15 22.35 2.74
CA GLU A 10 6.12 23.35 2.40
C GLU A 10 6.55 24.25 1.23
N GLU A 11 7.80 24.70 1.23
CA GLU A 11 8.34 25.49 0.15
C GLU A 11 8.43 24.70 -1.15
N ILE A 12 8.90 23.45 -1.10
CA ILE A 12 8.96 22.55 -2.26
C ILE A 12 7.56 22.39 -2.85
N VAL A 13 6.56 22.05 -2.03
CA VAL A 13 5.16 21.87 -2.45
C VAL A 13 4.61 23.17 -3.06
N ARG A 14 4.86 24.31 -2.42
CA ARG A 14 4.41 25.62 -2.92
C ARG A 14 4.99 25.93 -4.31
N GLN A 15 6.24 25.60 -4.55
CA GLN A 15 6.87 25.81 -5.85
C GLN A 15 6.40 24.79 -6.90
N CYS A 16 6.10 23.55 -6.47
CA CYS A 16 5.47 22.56 -7.35
C CYS A 16 4.08 23.02 -7.84
N LYS A 17 3.27 23.65 -6.97
CA LYS A 17 1.99 24.27 -7.36
C LYS A 17 2.12 25.34 -8.43
N LYS A 18 3.29 26.01 -8.51
CA LYS A 18 3.61 27.00 -9.54
C LYS A 18 4.20 26.37 -10.82
N GLY A 19 4.28 25.05 -10.89
CA GLY A 19 4.80 24.34 -12.06
C GLY A 19 6.33 24.27 -12.15
N SER A 20 7.07 24.52 -11.05
CA SER A 20 8.54 24.48 -11.06
C SER A 20 9.06 23.05 -11.19
N LEU A 21 9.61 22.69 -12.36
CA LEU A 21 10.19 21.36 -12.64
C LEU A 21 11.33 21.01 -11.67
N LYS A 22 12.16 21.99 -11.31
CA LYS A 22 13.23 21.79 -10.32
C LYS A 22 12.69 21.31 -8.97
N HIS A 23 11.57 21.88 -8.51
CA HIS A 23 10.98 21.51 -7.22
C HIS A 23 10.18 20.21 -7.33
N GLN A 24 9.62 19.90 -8.50
CA GLN A 24 9.03 18.57 -8.77
C GLN A 24 10.10 17.47 -8.66
N GLU A 25 11.29 17.68 -9.23
CA GLU A 25 12.42 16.75 -9.08
C GLU A 25 12.85 16.60 -7.61
N LEU A 26 12.93 17.69 -6.85
CA LEU A 26 13.25 17.65 -5.43
C LEU A 26 12.20 16.89 -4.63
N LEU A 27 10.92 17.11 -4.90
CA LEU A 27 9.81 16.40 -4.25
C LEU A 27 9.85 14.90 -4.56
N TYR A 28 10.06 14.55 -5.83
CA TYR A 28 10.22 13.15 -6.25
C TYR A 28 11.37 12.48 -5.50
N LYS A 29 12.57 13.07 -5.48
CA LYS A 29 13.73 12.52 -4.79
C LYS A 29 13.50 12.37 -3.29
N GLN A 30 12.88 13.35 -2.65
CA GLN A 30 12.59 13.34 -1.22
C GLN A 30 11.66 12.19 -0.83
N PHE A 31 10.64 11.91 -1.64
CA PHE A 31 9.62 10.92 -1.33
C PHE A 31 9.80 9.58 -2.06
N TYR A 32 10.83 9.43 -2.92
CA TYR A 32 11.05 8.21 -3.70
C TYR A 32 11.12 6.94 -2.84
N GLY A 33 11.94 6.95 -1.79
CA GLY A 33 12.08 5.79 -0.90
C GLY A 33 10.77 5.42 -0.19
N TYR A 34 10.01 6.42 0.26
CA TYR A 34 8.70 6.23 0.85
C TYR A 34 7.70 5.66 -0.17
N ALA A 35 7.67 6.22 -1.36
CA ALA A 35 6.79 5.79 -2.44
C ALA A 35 7.10 4.34 -2.88
N MET A 36 8.38 4.00 -3.05
CA MET A 36 8.82 2.64 -3.34
C MET A 36 8.42 1.65 -2.25
N GLY A 37 8.58 2.02 -0.98
CA GLY A 37 8.17 1.18 0.15
C GLY A 37 6.67 0.86 0.17
N ILE A 38 5.81 1.81 -0.21
CA ILE A 38 4.38 1.56 -0.39
C ILE A 38 4.15 0.68 -1.61
N SER A 39 4.65 1.08 -2.78
CA SER A 39 4.35 0.41 -4.05
C SER A 39 4.80 -1.04 -4.06
N LEU A 40 5.94 -1.39 -3.46
CA LEU A 40 6.43 -2.77 -3.32
C LEU A 40 5.45 -3.69 -2.59
N ARG A 41 4.67 -3.18 -1.62
CA ARG A 41 3.69 -4.00 -0.90
C ARG A 41 2.52 -4.44 -1.77
N TYR A 42 2.20 -3.66 -2.80
CA TYR A 42 1.08 -3.89 -3.72
C TYR A 42 1.49 -4.47 -5.07
N SER A 43 2.78 -4.46 -5.40
CA SER A 43 3.33 -4.90 -6.70
C SER A 43 3.83 -6.33 -6.67
N LEU A 44 4.01 -6.93 -7.84
CA LEU A 44 4.56 -8.28 -8.00
C LEU A 44 6.09 -8.30 -7.88
N ASN A 45 6.72 -7.26 -8.38
CA ASN A 45 8.16 -7.12 -8.47
C ASN A 45 8.56 -5.63 -8.36
N ARG A 46 9.88 -5.39 -8.41
CA ARG A 46 10.44 -4.05 -8.27
C ARG A 46 10.12 -3.13 -9.46
N ASP A 47 10.09 -3.67 -10.66
CA ASP A 47 9.83 -2.89 -11.88
C ASP A 47 8.37 -2.42 -11.90
N ASP A 48 7.44 -3.30 -11.56
CA ASP A 48 6.04 -2.97 -11.35
C ASP A 48 5.85 -1.86 -10.29
N ALA A 49 6.61 -1.95 -9.19
CA ALA A 49 6.57 -0.94 -8.13
C ALA A 49 7.11 0.40 -8.62
N LEU A 50 8.19 0.40 -9.39
CA LEU A 50 8.78 1.62 -9.95
C LEU A 50 7.81 2.30 -10.94
N GLU A 51 7.16 1.52 -11.80
CA GLU A 51 6.15 2.05 -12.70
C GLU A 51 4.96 2.64 -11.92
N ALA A 52 4.49 1.97 -10.86
CA ALA A 52 3.44 2.50 -10.00
C ALA A 52 3.84 3.81 -9.31
N VAL A 53 5.10 3.94 -8.88
CA VAL A 53 5.65 5.20 -8.33
C VAL A 53 5.63 6.30 -9.37
N ASN A 54 6.11 6.04 -10.59
CA ASN A 54 6.15 7.04 -11.66
C ASN A 54 4.74 7.51 -12.03
N ASP A 55 3.80 6.58 -12.21
CA ASP A 55 2.39 6.90 -12.48
C ASP A 55 1.76 7.73 -11.36
N ALA A 56 2.07 7.38 -10.10
CA ALA A 56 1.57 8.12 -8.94
C ALA A 56 2.11 9.55 -8.91
N PHE A 57 3.40 9.77 -9.19
CA PHE A 57 3.97 11.12 -9.23
C PHE A 57 3.45 11.96 -10.39
N ILE A 58 3.12 11.35 -11.54
CA ILE A 58 2.40 12.06 -12.62
C ILE A 58 1.04 12.56 -12.09
N LYS A 59 0.27 11.69 -11.40
CA LYS A 59 -1.00 12.08 -10.77
C LYS A 59 -0.82 13.15 -9.70
N VAL A 60 0.24 13.05 -8.88
CA VAL A 60 0.59 14.06 -7.87
C VAL A 60 0.80 15.42 -8.51
N PHE A 61 1.66 15.52 -9.53
CA PHE A 61 1.98 16.80 -10.16
C PHE A 61 0.78 17.41 -10.91
N ASN A 62 -0.08 16.57 -11.48
CA ASN A 62 -1.33 17.03 -12.11
C ASN A 62 -2.34 17.54 -11.08
N ALA A 63 -2.39 16.96 -9.88
CA ALA A 63 -3.37 17.27 -8.84
C ALA A 63 -2.87 18.24 -7.76
N ILE A 64 -1.55 18.53 -7.72
CA ILE A 64 -0.92 19.29 -6.62
C ILE A 64 -1.47 20.71 -6.47
N GLY A 65 -1.97 21.30 -7.57
CA GLY A 65 -2.61 22.63 -7.54
C GLY A 65 -3.78 22.70 -6.57
N GLY A 66 -4.59 21.61 -6.49
CA GLY A 66 -5.75 21.49 -5.61
C GLY A 66 -5.44 20.86 -4.24
N TYR A 67 -4.19 20.47 -3.96
CA TYR A 67 -3.84 19.89 -2.68
C TYR A 67 -4.02 20.90 -1.54
N ASN A 68 -4.75 20.49 -0.47
CA ASN A 68 -4.93 21.31 0.73
C ASN A 68 -3.69 21.20 1.64
N THR A 69 -2.98 22.31 1.83
CA THR A 69 -1.76 22.40 2.64
C THR A 69 -1.98 22.25 4.14
N ASP A 70 -3.23 22.30 4.63
CA ASP A 70 -3.56 22.05 6.03
C ASP A 70 -3.48 20.56 6.41
N LYS A 71 -3.38 19.69 5.40
CA LYS A 71 -3.23 18.24 5.59
C LYS A 71 -1.78 17.83 5.33
N PRO A 72 -1.25 16.80 6.04
CA PRO A 72 0.10 16.30 5.80
C PRO A 72 0.26 15.80 4.36
N PHE A 73 1.27 16.32 3.63
CA PHE A 73 1.54 15.92 2.25
C PHE A 73 1.74 14.40 2.10
N LYS A 74 2.45 13.80 3.05
CA LYS A 74 2.72 12.36 3.08
C LYS A 74 1.44 11.51 3.12
N ALA A 75 0.39 11.96 3.82
CA ALA A 75 -0.89 11.26 3.88
C ALA A 75 -1.64 11.34 2.54
N TRP A 76 -1.65 12.52 1.92
CA TRP A 76 -2.23 12.73 0.60
C TRP A 76 -1.49 11.93 -0.49
N LEU A 77 -0.16 11.97 -0.49
CA LEU A 77 0.69 11.16 -1.37
C LEU A 77 0.41 9.66 -1.21
N ARG A 78 0.27 9.17 0.04
CA ARG A 78 -0.04 7.76 0.32
C ARG A 78 -1.33 7.31 -0.36
N THR A 79 -2.38 8.10 -0.28
CA THR A 79 -3.66 7.79 -0.93
C THR A 79 -3.49 7.64 -2.45
N ILE A 80 -2.72 8.53 -3.08
CA ILE A 80 -2.46 8.45 -4.53
C ILE A 80 -1.64 7.21 -4.88
N LEU A 81 -0.60 6.89 -4.09
CA LEU A 81 0.25 5.72 -4.29
C LEU A 81 -0.54 4.41 -4.18
N VAL A 82 -1.31 4.24 -3.11
CA VAL A 82 -2.13 3.04 -2.88
C VAL A 82 -3.16 2.87 -4.00
N ASN A 83 -3.91 3.93 -4.31
CA ASN A 83 -4.92 3.87 -5.38
C ASN A 83 -4.28 3.56 -6.74
N THR A 84 -3.12 4.15 -7.05
CA THR A 84 -2.42 3.88 -8.32
C THR A 84 -1.95 2.43 -8.40
N ALA A 85 -1.38 1.89 -7.33
CA ALA A 85 -0.95 0.49 -7.28
C ALA A 85 -2.13 -0.49 -7.42
N ILE A 86 -3.28 -0.19 -6.78
CA ILE A 86 -4.51 -0.97 -6.90
C ILE A 86 -5.07 -0.89 -8.32
N ASP A 87 -5.15 0.30 -8.92
CA ASP A 87 -5.66 0.50 -10.27
C ASP A 87 -4.86 -0.33 -11.30
N ARG A 88 -3.54 -0.37 -11.18
CA ARG A 88 -2.67 -1.18 -12.05
C ARG A 88 -2.98 -2.67 -11.94
N ARG A 89 -3.38 -3.14 -10.77
CA ARG A 89 -3.67 -4.56 -10.51
C ARG A 89 -5.15 -4.93 -10.54
N ARG A 90 -6.02 -3.99 -10.82
CA ARG A 90 -7.47 -4.19 -10.72
C ARG A 90 -7.97 -5.39 -11.54
N LYS A 91 -7.39 -5.67 -12.71
CA LYS A 91 -7.78 -6.82 -13.54
C LYS A 91 -7.44 -8.14 -12.86
N ASP A 92 -6.22 -8.25 -12.32
CA ASP A 92 -5.74 -9.46 -11.64
C ASP A 92 -6.52 -9.70 -10.33
N LEU A 93 -6.79 -8.64 -9.58
CA LEU A 93 -7.58 -8.72 -8.36
C LEU A 93 -9.02 -9.16 -8.64
N LYS A 94 -9.65 -8.65 -9.69
CA LYS A 94 -11.00 -9.09 -10.09
C LYS A 94 -11.03 -10.56 -10.52
N PHE A 95 -10.03 -11.03 -11.24
CA PHE A 95 -9.93 -12.43 -11.61
C PHE A 95 -9.84 -13.34 -10.37
N GLN A 96 -8.98 -12.99 -9.41
CA GLN A 96 -8.84 -13.76 -8.17
C GLN A 96 -10.10 -13.73 -7.29
N LEU A 97 -10.82 -12.61 -7.26
CA LEU A 97 -12.10 -12.52 -6.56
C LEU A 97 -13.10 -13.56 -7.08
N ASN A 98 -13.20 -13.71 -8.39
CA ASN A 98 -14.12 -14.68 -9.00
C ASN A 98 -13.72 -16.13 -8.67
N VAL A 99 -12.43 -16.45 -8.72
CA VAL A 99 -11.91 -17.81 -8.40
C VAL A 99 -12.07 -18.17 -6.92
N GLU A 100 -11.86 -17.22 -6.00
CA GLU A 100 -11.99 -17.47 -4.57
C GLU A 100 -13.44 -17.52 -4.07
N LEU A 101 -14.38 -16.89 -4.75
CA LEU A 101 -15.81 -16.98 -4.43
C LEU A 101 -16.36 -18.39 -4.70
N ASP A 102 -15.84 -19.08 -5.72
CA ASP A 102 -16.23 -20.47 -6.04
C ASP A 102 -15.69 -21.50 -5.02
N ASN A 103 -14.66 -21.13 -4.23
CA ASN A 103 -14.00 -22.00 -3.25
C ASN A 103 -14.26 -21.63 -1.79
N ALA A 104 -15.31 -20.88 -1.48
CA ALA A 104 -15.58 -20.31 -0.16
C ALA A 104 -16.15 -21.34 0.85
N ALA A 105 -15.27 -22.01 1.60
CA ALA A 105 -15.66 -22.62 2.87
C ALA A 105 -15.66 -21.55 4.00
N PRO A 106 -16.65 -21.53 4.90
CA PRO A 106 -16.69 -20.57 6.00
C PRO A 106 -15.59 -20.88 7.02
N ILE A 107 -14.65 -19.96 7.20
CA ILE A 107 -13.59 -20.06 8.20
C ILE A 107 -14.05 -19.38 9.48
N ARG A 108 -14.14 -20.13 10.58
CA ARG A 108 -14.35 -19.59 11.94
C ARG A 108 -13.03 -18.98 12.41
N SER A 109 -13.01 -17.65 12.55
CA SER A 109 -11.84 -16.91 13.02
C SER A 109 -11.85 -16.82 14.54
N ASN A 110 -10.90 -17.47 15.20
CA ASN A 110 -10.47 -17.13 16.56
C ASN A 110 -9.30 -16.12 16.41
N MET A 111 -9.59 -14.85 16.66
CA MET A 111 -8.61 -13.77 16.57
C MET A 111 -7.72 -13.76 17.81
N GLY A 112 -6.47 -14.20 17.66
CA GLY A 112 -5.38 -13.92 18.60
C GLY A 112 -4.36 -12.96 17.96
N PRO A 113 -3.62 -12.16 18.75
CA PRO A 113 -2.65 -11.21 18.24
C PRO A 113 -1.47 -11.92 17.57
N VAL A 114 -0.93 -11.33 16.51
CA VAL A 114 0.33 -11.73 15.87
C VAL A 114 1.43 -10.94 16.59
N ASP A 115 1.91 -11.47 17.71
CA ASP A 115 2.94 -10.81 18.49
C ASP A 115 4.35 -11.15 17.98
N ASN A 116 5.22 -10.12 17.87
CA ASN A 116 6.68 -10.16 17.74
C ASN A 116 7.33 -10.46 16.38
N LEU A 117 6.72 -10.04 15.25
CA LEU A 117 7.41 -10.09 13.96
C LEU A 117 8.01 -8.75 13.57
N ASN A 118 9.27 -8.80 13.08
CA ASN A 118 9.91 -7.66 12.43
C ASN A 118 9.16 -7.32 11.13
N ALA A 119 8.96 -6.03 10.83
CA ALA A 119 8.25 -5.57 9.64
C ALA A 119 8.82 -6.14 8.32
N GLN A 120 10.12 -6.43 8.26
CA GLN A 120 10.74 -7.05 7.08
C GLN A 120 10.35 -8.52 6.91
N ASP A 121 10.18 -9.26 7.99
CA ASP A 121 9.78 -10.66 7.95
C ASP A 121 8.31 -10.78 7.54
N ILE A 122 7.46 -9.87 8.02
CA ILE A 122 6.06 -9.78 7.56
C ILE A 122 6.00 -9.53 6.05
N LEU A 123 6.81 -8.62 5.51
CA LEU A 123 6.83 -8.34 4.07
C LEU A 123 7.24 -9.56 3.24
N LYS A 124 8.21 -10.36 3.70
CA LYS A 124 8.61 -11.62 3.03
C LYS A 124 7.48 -12.64 3.01
N LEU A 125 6.80 -12.80 4.15
CA LEU A 125 5.69 -13.74 4.27
C LEU A 125 4.45 -13.32 3.47
N MET A 126 4.26 -12.01 3.28
CA MET A 126 3.15 -11.49 2.51
C MET A 126 3.21 -11.84 1.02
N VAL A 127 4.40 -12.16 0.48
CA VAL A 127 4.54 -12.62 -0.91
C VAL A 127 3.81 -13.97 -1.13
N GLU A 128 3.71 -14.79 -0.07
CA GLU A 128 3.01 -16.08 -0.09
C GLU A 128 1.46 -15.94 -0.09
N LEU A 129 0.95 -14.75 0.17
CA LEU A 129 -0.49 -14.51 0.16
C LEU A 129 -1.01 -14.33 -1.28
N PRO A 130 -2.21 -14.84 -1.61
CA PRO A 130 -2.94 -14.42 -2.80
C PRO A 130 -3.03 -12.90 -2.87
N ALA A 131 -2.94 -12.33 -4.08
CA ALA A 131 -2.84 -10.88 -4.24
C ALA A 131 -3.99 -10.11 -3.59
N ILE A 132 -5.22 -10.63 -3.64
CA ILE A 132 -6.37 -9.98 -3.00
C ILE A 132 -6.25 -9.97 -1.47
N GLN A 133 -5.84 -11.08 -0.87
CA GLN A 133 -5.65 -11.18 0.58
C GLN A 133 -4.52 -10.28 1.05
N ARG A 134 -3.40 -10.23 0.30
CA ARG A 134 -2.27 -9.33 0.56
C ARG A 134 -2.68 -7.86 0.45
N THR A 135 -3.44 -7.52 -0.59
CA THR A 135 -3.93 -6.15 -0.78
C THR A 135 -4.79 -5.69 0.39
N ILE A 136 -5.78 -6.49 0.79
CA ILE A 136 -6.69 -6.15 1.90
C ILE A 136 -5.94 -6.09 3.23
N PHE A 137 -5.00 -7.02 3.47
CA PHE A 137 -4.16 -6.99 4.67
C PHE A 137 -3.33 -5.70 4.74
N ASN A 138 -2.68 -5.30 3.64
CA ASN A 138 -1.92 -4.05 3.58
C ASN A 138 -2.79 -2.82 3.84
N MET A 139 -3.95 -2.75 3.20
CA MET A 139 -4.85 -1.62 3.39
C MET A 139 -5.30 -1.51 4.83
N TYR A 140 -5.74 -2.60 5.45
CA TYR A 140 -6.30 -2.58 6.79
C TYR A 140 -5.22 -2.44 7.88
N GLU A 141 -4.23 -3.35 7.92
CA GLU A 141 -3.26 -3.45 9.01
C GLU A 141 -2.12 -2.44 8.91
N ILE A 142 -1.73 -2.04 7.70
CA ILE A 142 -0.56 -1.19 7.49
C ILE A 142 -0.96 0.23 7.12
N ASP A 143 -1.92 0.39 6.21
CA ASP A 143 -2.30 1.70 5.70
C ASP A 143 -3.50 2.32 6.44
N GLY A 144 -4.19 1.55 7.33
CA GLY A 144 -5.21 2.05 8.25
C GLY A 144 -6.55 2.35 7.61
N TYR A 145 -6.86 1.73 6.46
CA TYR A 145 -8.19 1.79 5.85
C TYR A 145 -9.17 0.94 6.64
N ASP A 146 -10.39 1.39 6.77
CA ASP A 146 -11.47 0.55 7.30
C ASP A 146 -12.08 -0.37 6.21
N HIS A 147 -12.97 -1.29 6.62
CA HIS A 147 -13.58 -2.24 5.70
C HIS A 147 -14.51 -1.59 4.67
N ASP A 148 -15.13 -0.45 4.99
CA ASP A 148 -16.01 0.28 4.09
C ASP A 148 -15.18 1.00 3.02
N GLU A 149 -14.07 1.61 3.40
CA GLU A 149 -13.10 2.22 2.48
C GLU A 149 -12.46 1.18 1.54
N ILE A 150 -12.08 0.02 2.09
CA ILE A 150 -11.53 -1.11 1.31
C ILE A 150 -12.57 -1.62 0.31
N ALA A 151 -13.80 -1.83 0.77
CA ALA A 151 -14.89 -2.31 -0.06
C ALA A 151 -15.16 -1.35 -1.24
N THR A 152 -15.21 -0.06 -0.97
CA THR A 152 -15.38 1.00 -1.99
C THR A 152 -14.21 1.01 -2.97
N THR A 153 -12.98 0.98 -2.48
CA THR A 153 -11.77 1.05 -3.33
C THR A 153 -11.62 -0.17 -4.23
N LEU A 154 -11.91 -1.37 -3.72
CA LEU A 154 -11.77 -2.62 -4.47
C LEU A 154 -13.03 -3.02 -5.26
N GLY A 155 -14.17 -2.39 -4.99
CA GLY A 155 -15.46 -2.73 -5.58
C GLY A 155 -15.99 -4.10 -5.13
N ILE A 156 -15.84 -4.42 -3.84
CA ILE A 156 -16.26 -5.68 -3.21
C ILE A 156 -17.25 -5.41 -2.06
N PRO A 157 -18.03 -6.41 -1.64
CA PRO A 157 -18.83 -6.30 -0.41
C PRO A 157 -17.97 -6.12 0.83
N VAL A 158 -18.44 -5.38 1.83
CA VAL A 158 -17.75 -5.19 3.13
C VAL A 158 -17.51 -6.52 3.83
N SER A 159 -18.46 -7.45 3.74
CA SER A 159 -18.34 -8.82 4.27
C SER A 159 -17.18 -9.59 3.64
N SER A 160 -16.96 -9.44 2.33
CA SER A 160 -15.82 -10.05 1.62
C SER A 160 -14.49 -9.50 2.10
N SER A 161 -14.39 -8.17 2.33
CA SER A 161 -13.18 -7.56 2.91
C SER A 161 -12.82 -8.18 4.25
N ARG A 162 -13.80 -8.40 5.14
CA ARG A 162 -13.59 -9.06 6.44
C ARG A 162 -13.12 -10.51 6.30
N VAL A 163 -13.73 -11.26 5.41
CA VAL A 163 -13.37 -12.68 5.14
C VAL A 163 -11.94 -12.78 4.59
N TYR A 164 -11.58 -11.95 3.62
CA TYR A 164 -10.23 -11.98 3.04
C TYR A 164 -9.15 -11.56 4.04
N LEU A 165 -9.43 -10.58 4.90
CA LEU A 165 -8.52 -10.21 5.99
C LEU A 165 -8.31 -11.37 6.97
N SER A 166 -9.39 -12.04 7.37
CA SER A 166 -9.33 -13.22 8.26
C SER A 166 -8.49 -14.34 7.64
N ARG A 167 -8.72 -14.65 6.37
CA ARG A 167 -7.94 -15.68 5.62
C ARG A 167 -6.47 -15.29 5.50
N ALA A 168 -6.16 -14.02 5.23
CA ALA A 168 -4.79 -13.52 5.18
C ALA A 168 -4.07 -13.75 6.51
N LYS A 169 -4.69 -13.36 7.62
CA LYS A 169 -4.14 -13.54 8.98
C LYS A 169 -3.93 -15.03 9.32
N GLU A 170 -4.85 -15.89 8.95
CA GLU A 170 -4.73 -17.33 9.17
C GLU A 170 -3.59 -17.95 8.38
N ARG A 171 -3.47 -17.62 7.09
CA ARG A 171 -2.35 -18.08 6.25
C ARG A 171 -1.00 -17.63 6.81
N LEU A 172 -0.87 -16.36 7.19
CA LEU A 172 0.36 -15.84 7.79
C LEU A 172 0.73 -16.60 9.07
N ARG A 173 -0.23 -16.87 9.97
CA ARG A 173 0.02 -17.68 11.16
C ARG A 173 0.50 -19.10 10.83
N ASN A 174 -0.09 -19.72 9.82
CA ASN A 174 0.30 -21.07 9.41
C ASN A 174 1.70 -21.12 8.81
N ILE A 175 2.10 -20.11 8.03
CA ILE A 175 3.46 -19.99 7.48
C ILE A 175 4.45 -19.83 8.63
N LEU A 176 4.18 -18.94 9.58
CA LEU A 176 5.02 -18.71 10.75
C LEU A 176 5.22 -19.94 11.62
N ARG A 177 4.16 -20.70 11.85
CA ARG A 177 4.25 -21.97 12.61
C ARG A 177 5.15 -22.99 11.91
N LYS A 178 5.10 -23.06 10.57
CA LYS A 178 5.97 -23.95 9.79
C LYS A 178 7.44 -23.51 9.87
N GLU A 179 7.71 -22.22 9.77
CA GLU A 179 9.08 -21.69 9.90
C GLU A 179 9.64 -21.93 11.30
N ALA A 180 8.85 -21.73 12.36
CA ALA A 180 9.26 -22.00 13.74
C ALA A 180 9.61 -23.49 13.97
N HIS A 181 8.93 -24.43 13.29
CA HIS A 181 9.22 -25.86 13.38
C HIS A 181 10.47 -26.27 12.58
N ASN A 182 10.85 -25.52 11.56
CA ASN A 182 12.02 -25.82 10.72
C ASN A 182 13.33 -25.26 11.30
N HIS A 183 13.27 -24.41 12.31
CA HIS A 183 14.45 -23.78 12.94
C HIS A 183 14.67 -24.23 14.40
N GLY A 184 13.91 -25.20 14.88
CA GLY A 184 14.05 -25.86 16.18
C GLY A 184 14.50 -27.32 16.03
#